data_a88b6bdfff931bc9ba0dd347c0d8d66e
#
_entry.id   a88b6bdfff931bc9ba0dd347c0d8d66e
#
_cell.length_a   1.000
_cell.length_b   1.000
_cell.length_c   1.000
_cell.angle_alpha   90.00
_cell.angle_beta   90.00
_cell.angle_gamma   90.00
#
_symmetry.space_group_name_H-M   'P 1'
#
loop_
_entity.id
_entity.type
_entity.pdbx_description
1 polymer ?
#
loop_
_entity_poly.entity_id
_entity_poly.type
_entity_poly.pdbx_seq_one_letter_code
_entity_poly.pdbx_strand_id
1 'polypeptide(L)'
;GGKYQSQEISAKKGIGVSDLMEKVLLEAEMLELKANPDRRATGSIIESSLDKGRGYVATVLVSNGTLKMGDIVLAGTSYGKVKAMFNERNQRMKEAGPSEPALILGLNGAPAAGDTFHVIETEQEAREIANKREQLQREQGLRTQKMLTLDEVGRRLALGDFHELNIIVKGDVDGSVEALSDSLIKL
;
A
#
# COMPACT_ATOMS: atom_id res chain seq x y z
N GLY A 1 -13.37 25.26 13.85
CA GLY A 1 -12.26 26.10 13.50
C GLY A 1 -10.95 25.47 13.96
N GLY A 2 -10.18 24.97 13.06
CA GLY A 2 -8.88 24.42 13.31
C GLY A 2 -7.81 25.16 12.53
N LYS A 3 -6.58 24.69 12.63
CA LYS A 3 -5.41 25.19 11.91
C LYS A 3 -5.50 24.95 10.39
N TYR A 4 -6.38 24.04 9.98
CA TYR A 4 -6.57 23.62 8.58
C TYR A 4 -7.91 24.09 8.03
N GLN A 5 -7.99 24.31 6.73
CA GLN A 5 -9.23 24.63 6.04
C GLN A 5 -10.20 23.43 6.14
N SER A 6 -11.48 23.72 6.23
CA SER A 6 -12.53 22.71 6.28
C SER A 6 -13.69 23.08 5.33
N GLN A 7 -14.40 22.08 4.81
CA GLN A 7 -15.54 22.24 3.94
C GLN A 7 -16.60 21.20 4.29
N GLU A 8 -17.82 21.67 4.57
CA GLU A 8 -18.97 20.80 4.74
C GLU A 8 -19.48 20.36 3.35
N ILE A 9 -19.64 19.06 3.16
CA ILE A 9 -20.07 18.50 1.89
C ILE A 9 -21.19 17.47 2.06
N SER A 10 -21.95 17.29 1.00
CA SER A 10 -22.80 16.11 0.81
C SER A 10 -22.43 15.42 -0.49
N ALA A 11 -21.62 14.38 -0.43
CA ALA A 11 -21.14 13.63 -1.61
C ALA A 11 -22.32 13.10 -2.44
N LYS A 12 -23.36 12.55 -1.80
CA LYS A 12 -24.54 12.02 -2.47
C LYS A 12 -25.33 13.09 -3.24
N LYS A 13 -25.39 14.34 -2.73
CA LYS A 13 -26.11 15.46 -3.33
C LYS A 13 -25.22 16.36 -4.18
N GLY A 14 -23.91 16.17 -4.17
CA GLY A 14 -22.93 17.01 -4.87
C GLY A 14 -22.77 18.41 -4.26
N ILE A 15 -23.30 18.65 -3.05
CA ILE A 15 -23.26 19.98 -2.41
C ILE A 15 -21.88 20.21 -1.82
N GLY A 16 -21.25 21.36 -2.10
CA GLY A 16 -19.97 21.79 -1.55
C GLY A 16 -18.74 21.01 -2.08
N VAL A 17 -18.93 20.11 -3.05
CA VAL A 17 -17.82 19.31 -3.62
C VAL A 17 -16.88 20.19 -4.44
N SER A 18 -17.42 21.15 -5.22
CA SER A 18 -16.61 22.10 -5.98
C SER A 18 -15.72 22.94 -5.07
N ASP A 19 -16.32 23.47 -4.00
CA ASP A 19 -15.59 24.31 -3.03
C ASP A 19 -14.49 23.51 -2.30
N LEU A 20 -14.74 22.22 -2.03
CA LEU A 20 -13.73 21.33 -1.47
C LEU A 20 -12.57 21.16 -2.45
N MET A 21 -12.85 20.94 -3.74
CA MET A 21 -11.81 20.77 -4.76
C MET A 21 -10.98 22.05 -4.93
N GLU A 22 -11.59 23.23 -4.88
CA GLU A 22 -10.85 24.50 -4.89
C GLU A 22 -9.91 24.63 -3.70
N LYS A 23 -10.33 24.25 -2.49
CA LYS A 23 -9.48 24.26 -1.30
C LYS A 23 -8.32 23.27 -1.43
N VAL A 24 -8.56 22.09 -1.98
CA VAL A 24 -7.49 21.10 -2.25
C VAL A 24 -6.47 21.65 -3.23
N LEU A 25 -6.90 22.31 -4.30
CA LEU A 25 -6.00 22.93 -5.27
C LEU A 25 -5.16 24.05 -4.65
N LEU A 26 -5.78 24.92 -3.84
CA LEU A 26 -5.05 25.98 -3.14
C LEU A 26 -3.99 25.42 -2.19
N GLU A 27 -4.31 24.38 -1.42
CA GLU A 27 -3.34 23.73 -0.54
C GLU A 27 -2.21 23.06 -1.31
N ALA A 28 -2.54 22.40 -2.44
CA ALA A 28 -1.55 21.79 -3.31
C ALA A 28 -0.58 22.82 -3.95
N GLU A 29 -1.10 24.00 -4.31
CA GLU A 29 -0.29 25.09 -4.85
C GLU A 29 0.71 25.63 -3.82
N MET A 30 0.30 25.72 -2.56
CA MET A 30 1.18 26.14 -1.46
C MET A 30 2.33 25.17 -1.19
N LEU A 31 2.17 23.88 -1.52
CA LEU A 31 3.20 22.86 -1.34
C LEU A 31 4.29 22.89 -2.41
N GLU A 32 4.12 23.64 -3.50
CA GLU A 32 5.07 23.72 -4.63
C GLU A 32 5.62 22.37 -5.08
N LEU A 33 4.73 21.38 -5.23
CA LEU A 33 5.11 20.01 -5.56
C LEU A 33 5.85 19.95 -6.89
N LYS A 34 7.02 19.29 -6.89
CA LYS A 34 7.89 19.17 -8.07
C LYS A 34 8.28 17.70 -8.26
N ALA A 35 8.34 17.25 -9.51
CA ALA A 35 8.81 15.92 -9.86
C ALA A 35 9.63 15.97 -11.16
N ASN A 36 10.57 15.04 -11.30
CA ASN A 36 11.38 14.88 -12.51
C ASN A 36 10.89 13.63 -13.27
N PRO A 37 10.30 13.75 -14.46
CA PRO A 37 9.86 12.59 -15.24
C PRO A 37 11.03 11.80 -15.83
N ASP A 38 12.20 12.42 -16.03
CA ASP A 38 13.34 11.83 -16.72
C ASP A 38 14.23 10.97 -15.79
N ARG A 39 13.60 10.13 -14.97
CA ARG A 39 14.29 9.17 -14.10
C ARG A 39 13.46 7.91 -13.95
N ARG A 40 14.03 6.87 -13.34
CA ARG A 40 13.31 5.66 -12.98
C ARG A 40 12.18 5.98 -12.02
N ALA A 41 11.03 5.35 -12.24
CA ALA A 41 9.86 5.62 -11.46
C ALA A 41 10.02 5.17 -9.99
N THR A 42 9.50 6.02 -9.13
CA THR A 42 9.26 5.73 -7.71
C THR A 42 7.87 6.22 -7.35
N GLY A 43 7.21 5.58 -6.42
CA GLY A 43 5.88 5.97 -5.99
C GLY A 43 5.36 5.06 -4.89
N SER A 44 4.06 5.05 -4.71
CA SER A 44 3.41 4.29 -3.64
C SER A 44 2.39 3.30 -4.21
N ILE A 45 2.22 2.19 -3.52
CA ILE A 45 1.13 1.25 -3.75
C ILE A 45 -0.11 1.81 -3.08
N ILE A 46 -1.17 1.99 -3.85
CA ILE A 46 -2.47 2.42 -3.33
C ILE A 46 -3.27 1.22 -2.84
N GLU A 47 -3.27 0.16 -3.66
CA GLU A 47 -4.03 -1.05 -3.41
C GLU A 47 -3.41 -2.20 -4.17
N SER A 48 -3.53 -3.41 -3.64
CA SER A 48 -3.20 -4.63 -4.36
C SER A 48 -4.22 -5.72 -4.10
N SER A 49 -4.44 -6.58 -5.08
CA SER A 49 -5.37 -7.69 -4.98
C SER A 49 -4.94 -8.86 -5.86
N LEU A 50 -5.51 -10.03 -5.59
CA LEU A 50 -5.35 -11.20 -6.43
C LEU A 50 -6.59 -11.36 -7.32
N ASP A 51 -6.46 -11.04 -8.60
CA ASP A 51 -7.48 -11.29 -9.61
C ASP A 51 -7.39 -12.73 -10.14
N LYS A 52 -8.52 -13.45 -10.19
CA LYS A 52 -8.57 -14.87 -10.60
C LYS A 52 -8.10 -15.10 -12.05
N GLY A 53 -8.20 -14.09 -12.92
CA GLY A 53 -7.83 -14.19 -14.34
C GLY A 53 -6.49 -13.55 -14.69
N ARG A 54 -6.13 -12.48 -13.99
CA ARG A 54 -4.98 -11.61 -14.28
C ARG A 54 -3.79 -11.84 -13.35
N GLY A 55 -3.98 -12.59 -12.25
CA GLY A 55 -2.97 -12.77 -11.20
C GLY A 55 -2.91 -11.59 -10.23
N TYR A 56 -1.73 -11.29 -9.70
CA TYR A 56 -1.55 -10.15 -8.82
C TYR A 56 -1.66 -8.84 -9.59
N VAL A 57 -2.52 -7.97 -9.09
CA VAL A 57 -2.85 -6.65 -9.64
C VAL A 57 -2.53 -5.61 -8.56
N ALA A 58 -1.83 -4.56 -8.93
CA ALA A 58 -1.54 -3.46 -8.00
C ALA A 58 -1.87 -2.12 -8.65
N THR A 59 -2.56 -1.27 -7.92
CA THR A 59 -2.76 0.14 -8.27
C THR A 59 -1.63 0.94 -7.65
N VAL A 60 -0.84 1.60 -8.49
CA VAL A 60 0.30 2.41 -8.09
C VAL A 60 0.05 3.88 -8.40
N LEU A 61 0.60 4.77 -7.58
CA LEU A 61 0.67 6.19 -7.87
C LEU A 61 2.15 6.57 -8.04
N VAL A 62 2.50 7.03 -9.22
CA VAL A 62 3.86 7.48 -9.52
C VAL A 62 4.10 8.83 -8.85
N SER A 63 5.09 8.92 -7.97
CA SER A 63 5.48 10.18 -7.31
C SER A 63 6.60 10.89 -8.07
N ASN A 64 7.49 10.13 -8.71
CA ASN A 64 8.64 10.70 -9.44
C ASN A 64 9.11 9.71 -10.51
N GLY A 65 9.69 10.22 -11.58
CA GLY A 65 10.12 9.41 -12.72
C GLY A 65 8.95 8.98 -13.61
N THR A 66 9.24 8.15 -14.59
CA THR A 66 8.24 7.58 -15.52
C THR A 66 8.30 6.06 -15.44
N LEU A 67 7.18 5.44 -15.08
CA LEU A 67 7.00 4.00 -15.10
C LEU A 67 6.62 3.55 -16.51
N LYS A 68 7.34 2.56 -17.04
CA LYS A 68 7.12 2.05 -18.39
C LYS A 68 6.76 0.57 -18.39
N MET A 69 6.02 0.17 -19.39
CA MET A 69 5.75 -1.24 -19.63
C MET A 69 7.07 -1.98 -19.89
N GLY A 70 7.30 -3.08 -19.19
CA GLY A 70 8.55 -3.83 -19.23
C GLY A 70 9.53 -3.52 -18.11
N ASP A 71 9.32 -2.45 -17.34
CA ASP A 71 10.14 -2.13 -16.16
C ASP A 71 10.01 -3.21 -15.09
N ILE A 72 11.06 -3.35 -14.30
CA ILE A 72 11.09 -4.24 -13.15
C ILE A 72 10.77 -3.42 -11.92
N VAL A 73 9.64 -3.71 -11.32
CA VAL A 73 9.13 -3.04 -10.11
C VAL A 73 9.42 -3.89 -8.88
N LEU A 74 9.91 -3.25 -7.83
CA LEU A 74 10.06 -3.81 -6.49
C LEU A 74 9.23 -2.98 -5.52
N ALA A 75 8.30 -3.61 -4.81
CA ALA A 75 7.45 -3.00 -3.80
C ALA A 75 7.36 -3.90 -2.57
N GLY A 76 7.78 -3.39 -1.40
CA GLY A 76 7.88 -4.24 -0.21
C GLY A 76 8.80 -5.44 -0.44
N THR A 77 8.23 -6.64 -0.30
CA THR A 77 8.87 -7.94 -0.60
C THR A 77 8.45 -8.51 -1.95
N SER A 78 7.53 -7.84 -2.66
CA SER A 78 7.05 -8.27 -3.97
C SER A 78 7.81 -7.57 -5.09
N TYR A 79 8.11 -8.31 -6.16
CA TYR A 79 8.77 -7.75 -7.34
C TYR A 79 8.21 -8.39 -8.61
N GLY A 80 8.50 -7.80 -9.74
CA GLY A 80 8.16 -8.39 -11.03
C GLY A 80 8.26 -7.42 -12.19
N LYS A 81 8.22 -7.98 -13.40
CA LYS A 81 8.23 -7.21 -14.63
C LYS A 81 6.81 -6.74 -14.98
N VAL A 82 6.64 -5.46 -15.20
CA VAL A 82 5.36 -4.88 -15.63
C VAL A 82 4.96 -5.45 -17.00
N LYS A 83 4.00 -6.35 -17.03
CA LYS A 83 3.48 -7.02 -18.24
C LYS A 83 2.42 -6.19 -18.95
N ALA A 84 1.63 -5.46 -18.18
CA ALA A 84 0.60 -4.57 -18.70
C ALA A 84 0.31 -3.46 -17.69
N MET A 85 -0.09 -2.30 -18.19
CA MET A 85 -0.56 -1.17 -17.40
C MET A 85 -1.89 -0.67 -17.96
N PHE A 86 -2.74 -0.19 -17.05
CA PHE A 86 -4.06 0.34 -17.38
C PHE A 86 -4.31 1.63 -16.57
N ASN A 87 -5.05 2.54 -17.19
CA ASN A 87 -5.51 3.75 -16.51
C ASN A 87 -6.80 3.48 -15.71
N GLU A 88 -7.34 4.51 -15.06
CA GLU A 88 -8.58 4.47 -14.29
C GLU A 88 -9.82 4.04 -15.11
N ARG A 89 -9.75 4.16 -16.44
CA ARG A 89 -10.80 3.74 -17.38
C ARG A 89 -10.56 2.33 -17.93
N ASN A 90 -9.62 1.57 -17.35
CA ASN A 90 -9.23 0.24 -17.79
C ASN A 90 -8.72 0.19 -19.26
N GLN A 91 -8.17 1.30 -19.75
CA GLN A 91 -7.54 1.38 -21.05
C GLN A 91 -6.04 1.12 -20.90
N ARG A 92 -5.46 0.39 -21.85
CA ARG A 92 -4.02 0.10 -21.84
C ARG A 92 -3.20 1.37 -22.01
N MET A 93 -2.17 1.50 -21.19
CA MET A 93 -1.18 2.57 -21.29
C MET A 93 0.23 1.98 -21.39
N LYS A 94 1.15 2.71 -21.98
CA LYS A 94 2.54 2.29 -22.16
C LYS A 94 3.46 2.84 -21.09
N GLU A 95 3.14 3.99 -20.55
CA GLU A 95 3.91 4.70 -19.56
C GLU A 95 2.97 5.50 -18.62
N ALA A 96 3.43 5.76 -17.40
CA ALA A 96 2.78 6.61 -16.42
C ALA A 96 3.83 7.57 -15.84
N GLY A 97 3.58 8.85 -15.95
CA GLY A 97 4.42 9.94 -15.43
C GLY A 97 4.12 10.28 -13.97
N PRO A 98 4.77 11.31 -13.42
CA PRO A 98 4.51 11.80 -12.08
C PRO A 98 3.05 12.19 -11.88
N SER A 99 2.50 11.85 -10.71
CA SER A 99 1.10 12.05 -10.31
C SER A 99 0.08 11.23 -11.09
N GLU A 100 0.51 10.32 -11.96
CA GLU A 100 -0.40 9.44 -12.68
C GLU A 100 -0.61 8.12 -11.92
N PRO A 101 -1.86 7.72 -11.70
CA PRO A 101 -2.19 6.39 -11.21
C PRO A 101 -2.12 5.36 -12.35
N ALA A 102 -1.64 4.16 -12.05
CA ALA A 102 -1.62 3.06 -12.99
C ALA A 102 -1.95 1.74 -12.29
N LEU A 103 -2.81 0.95 -12.92
CA LEU A 103 -3.02 -0.45 -12.56
C LEU A 103 -1.96 -1.28 -13.26
N ILE A 104 -1.10 -1.97 -12.51
CA ILE A 104 -0.02 -2.79 -13.06
C ILE A 104 -0.27 -4.27 -12.84
N LEU A 105 0.20 -5.08 -13.82
CA LEU A 105 0.19 -6.53 -13.78
C LEU A 105 1.61 -7.05 -13.92
N GLY A 106 1.91 -8.15 -13.23
CA GLY A 106 3.16 -8.88 -13.42
C GLY A 106 4.01 -9.04 -12.17
N LEU A 107 3.54 -8.54 -11.02
CA LEU A 107 4.18 -8.80 -9.74
C LEU A 107 4.04 -10.28 -9.34
N ASN A 108 4.97 -10.78 -8.55
CA ASN A 108 4.97 -12.15 -8.01
C ASN A 108 4.16 -12.30 -6.71
N GLY A 109 3.68 -11.20 -6.15
CA GLY A 109 2.89 -11.14 -4.92
C GLY A 109 2.07 -9.87 -4.84
N ALA A 110 1.29 -9.72 -3.77
CA ALA A 110 0.54 -8.53 -3.45
C ALA A 110 1.35 -7.68 -2.46
N PRO A 111 1.92 -6.54 -2.86
CA PRO A 111 2.54 -5.60 -1.93
C PRO A 111 1.47 -4.97 -1.03
N ALA A 112 1.85 -4.52 0.16
CA ALA A 112 0.94 -3.84 1.06
C ALA A 112 0.57 -2.44 0.54
N ALA A 113 -0.66 -2.01 0.84
CA ALA A 113 -1.06 -0.63 0.61
C ALA A 113 -0.16 0.32 1.42
N GLY A 114 0.32 1.40 0.80
CA GLY A 114 1.29 2.31 1.39
C GLY A 114 2.76 1.93 1.16
N ASP A 115 3.06 0.73 0.68
CA ASP A 115 4.43 0.37 0.30
C ASP A 115 4.97 1.30 -0.77
N THR A 116 6.24 1.68 -0.64
CA THR A 116 6.94 2.41 -1.69
C THR A 116 7.44 1.44 -2.75
N PHE A 117 7.18 1.75 -4.01
CA PHE A 117 7.76 1.00 -5.13
C PHE A 117 8.93 1.74 -5.78
N HIS A 118 9.86 0.98 -6.34
CA HIS A 118 11.00 1.45 -7.11
C HIS A 118 11.17 0.63 -8.37
N VAL A 119 11.55 1.29 -9.47
CA VAL A 119 12.00 0.61 -10.68
C VAL A 119 13.48 0.27 -10.53
N ILE A 120 13.81 -1.01 -10.68
CA ILE A 120 15.14 -1.61 -10.54
C ILE A 120 15.68 -1.99 -11.93
N GLU A 121 17.00 -2.08 -12.09
CA GLU A 121 17.62 -2.38 -13.39
C GLU A 121 17.41 -3.83 -13.82
N THR A 122 17.60 -4.74 -12.89
CA THR A 122 17.58 -6.17 -13.17
C THR A 122 16.61 -6.91 -12.24
N GLU A 123 16.01 -7.96 -12.77
CA GLU A 123 15.14 -8.83 -11.98
C GLU A 123 15.90 -9.58 -10.89
N GLN A 124 17.18 -9.90 -11.14
CA GLN A 124 18.05 -10.54 -10.14
C GLN A 124 18.25 -9.62 -8.94
N GLU A 125 18.58 -8.35 -9.15
CA GLU A 125 18.75 -7.37 -8.08
C GLU A 125 17.45 -7.19 -7.28
N ALA A 126 16.31 -7.06 -7.98
CA ALA A 126 15.01 -6.95 -7.34
C ALA A 126 14.71 -8.16 -6.45
N ARG A 127 15.02 -9.37 -6.93
CA ARG A 127 14.86 -10.62 -6.19
C ARG A 127 15.76 -10.68 -4.94
N GLU A 128 17.01 -10.29 -5.06
CA GLU A 128 17.95 -10.29 -3.93
C GLU A 128 17.49 -9.33 -2.83
N ILE A 129 17.07 -8.13 -3.20
CA ILE A 129 16.52 -7.14 -2.25
C ILE A 129 15.24 -7.65 -1.60
N ALA A 130 14.31 -8.22 -2.37
CA ALA A 130 13.06 -8.79 -1.87
C ALA A 130 13.32 -9.90 -0.85
N ASN A 131 14.19 -10.85 -1.16
CA ASN A 131 14.55 -11.94 -0.27
C ASN A 131 15.17 -11.44 1.05
N LYS A 132 16.05 -10.44 0.97
CA LYS A 132 16.65 -9.83 2.14
C LYS A 132 15.62 -9.11 3.02
N ARG A 133 14.69 -8.41 2.42
CA ARG A 133 13.57 -7.77 3.15
C ARG A 133 12.68 -8.81 3.83
N GLU A 134 12.34 -9.89 3.13
CA GLU A 134 11.54 -10.98 3.68
C GLU A 134 12.24 -11.65 4.88
N GLN A 135 13.55 -11.90 4.77
CA GLN A 135 14.34 -12.42 5.90
C GLN A 135 14.28 -11.49 7.11
N LEU A 136 14.50 -10.19 6.91
CA LEU A 136 14.42 -9.19 7.98
C LEU A 136 13.05 -9.14 8.63
N GLN A 137 11.97 -9.20 7.84
CA GLN A 137 10.60 -9.25 8.38
C GLN A 137 10.37 -10.51 9.23
N ARG A 138 10.86 -11.68 8.79
CA ARG A 138 10.78 -12.92 9.57
C ARG A 138 11.54 -12.80 10.88
N GLU A 139 12.75 -12.26 10.85
CA GLU A 139 13.57 -12.06 12.07
C GLU A 139 12.91 -11.07 13.04
N GLN A 140 12.33 -9.99 12.53
CA GLN A 140 11.56 -9.04 13.34
C GLN A 140 10.32 -9.66 13.93
N GLY A 141 9.55 -10.43 13.14
CA GLY A 141 8.38 -11.17 13.61
C GLY A 141 8.70 -12.15 14.73
N LEU A 142 9.82 -12.87 14.63
CA LEU A 142 10.30 -13.77 15.69
C LEU A 142 10.69 -13.02 16.97
N ARG A 143 11.27 -11.81 16.84
CA ARG A 143 11.64 -10.98 18.00
C ARG A 143 10.43 -10.32 18.66
N THR A 144 9.40 -9.99 17.91
CA THR A 144 8.17 -9.36 18.41
C THR A 144 7.19 -10.37 19.00
N GLN A 145 7.31 -11.66 18.67
CA GLN A 145 6.61 -12.70 19.41
C GLN A 145 7.18 -12.72 20.84
N LYS A 146 6.53 -12.01 21.75
CA LYS A 146 6.82 -12.10 23.18
C LYS A 146 6.70 -13.57 23.58
N MET A 147 7.83 -14.21 23.84
CA MET A 147 7.78 -15.46 24.57
C MET A 147 7.07 -15.18 25.89
N LEU A 148 5.94 -15.84 26.13
CA LEU A 148 5.26 -15.83 27.42
C LEU A 148 6.29 -16.19 28.49
N THR A 149 6.64 -15.23 29.32
CA THR A 149 7.53 -15.49 30.46
C THR A 149 6.76 -16.27 31.51
N LEU A 150 7.47 -17.09 32.32
CA LEU A 150 6.86 -17.84 33.41
C LEU A 150 6.08 -16.93 34.39
N ASP A 151 6.54 -15.68 34.57
CA ASP A 151 5.85 -14.66 35.36
C ASP A 151 4.50 -14.25 34.77
N GLU A 152 4.44 -14.16 33.45
CA GLU A 152 3.20 -13.82 32.73
C GLU A 152 2.19 -14.98 32.75
N VAL A 153 2.69 -16.21 32.66
CA VAL A 153 1.90 -17.43 32.87
C VAL A 153 1.41 -17.49 34.33
N GLY A 154 2.26 -17.19 35.32
CA GLY A 154 1.88 -17.11 36.70
C GLY A 154 0.81 -16.07 37.01
N ARG A 155 0.91 -14.87 36.42
CA ARG A 155 -0.12 -13.83 36.51
C ARG A 155 -1.45 -14.26 35.88
N ARG A 156 -1.41 -14.90 34.72
CA ARG A 156 -2.62 -15.39 34.01
C ARG A 156 -3.32 -16.48 34.84
N LEU A 157 -2.55 -17.38 35.44
CA LEU A 157 -3.10 -18.42 36.37
C LEU A 157 -3.69 -17.83 37.65
N ALA A 158 -3.11 -16.75 38.18
CA ALA A 158 -3.58 -16.09 39.38
C ALA A 158 -4.86 -15.24 39.17
N LEU A 159 -5.11 -14.77 37.93
CA LEU A 159 -6.28 -13.97 37.55
C LEU A 159 -7.54 -14.84 37.28
N GLY A 160 -7.42 -16.18 37.23
CA GLY A 160 -8.55 -17.07 36.90
C GLY A 160 -8.94 -16.94 35.42
N ASP A 161 -9.97 -17.65 35.02
CA ASP A 161 -10.56 -17.77 33.69
C ASP A 161 -10.15 -16.70 32.62
N PHE A 162 -8.93 -16.80 32.09
CA PHE A 162 -8.51 -16.02 30.93
C PHE A 162 -8.71 -16.85 29.66
N HIS A 163 -9.74 -16.51 28.90
CA HIS A 163 -9.97 -17.12 27.59
C HIS A 163 -9.36 -16.24 26.49
N GLU A 164 -8.41 -16.79 25.75
CA GLU A 164 -7.83 -16.14 24.59
C GLU A 164 -8.70 -16.45 23.36
N LEU A 165 -9.24 -15.42 22.72
CA LEU A 165 -10.01 -15.55 21.49
C LEU A 165 -9.11 -15.33 20.29
N ASN A 166 -8.70 -16.40 19.62
CA ASN A 166 -7.91 -16.33 18.40
C ASN A 166 -8.82 -16.16 17.18
N ILE A 167 -8.74 -15.01 16.51
CA ILE A 167 -9.56 -14.69 15.34
C ILE A 167 -8.66 -14.66 14.10
N ILE A 168 -9.09 -15.36 13.04
CA ILE A 168 -8.47 -15.31 11.72
C ILE A 168 -9.33 -14.45 10.82
N VAL A 169 -8.80 -13.29 10.40
CA VAL A 169 -9.45 -12.39 9.44
C VAL A 169 -8.89 -12.66 8.05
N LYS A 170 -9.76 -12.87 7.07
CA LYS A 170 -9.38 -13.05 5.66
C LYS A 170 -10.19 -12.10 4.79
N GLY A 171 -9.54 -11.45 3.86
CA GLY A 171 -10.15 -10.55 2.88
C GLY A 171 -9.46 -10.68 1.53
N ASP A 172 -10.04 -10.08 0.53
CA ASP A 172 -9.51 -9.98 -0.85
C ASP A 172 -8.65 -8.75 -1.06
N VAL A 173 -8.75 -7.76 -0.14
CA VAL A 173 -8.02 -6.49 -0.15
C VAL A 173 -7.42 -6.23 1.23
N ASP A 174 -6.13 -5.91 1.28
CA ASP A 174 -5.38 -5.69 2.53
C ASP A 174 -5.99 -4.59 3.40
N GLY A 175 -6.40 -3.46 2.85
CA GLY A 175 -6.98 -2.36 3.61
C GLY A 175 -8.27 -2.74 4.36
N SER A 176 -9.07 -3.66 3.83
CA SER A 176 -10.26 -4.18 4.51
C SER A 176 -9.90 -5.09 5.69
N VAL A 177 -8.85 -5.90 5.54
CA VAL A 177 -8.35 -6.78 6.59
C VAL A 177 -7.73 -5.97 7.72
N GLU A 178 -6.93 -4.95 7.40
CA GLU A 178 -6.31 -4.04 8.37
C GLU A 178 -7.36 -3.27 9.17
N ALA A 179 -8.34 -2.65 8.52
CA ALA A 179 -9.40 -1.90 9.19
C ALA A 179 -10.24 -2.77 10.16
N LEU A 180 -10.53 -4.01 9.77
CA LEU A 180 -11.21 -4.98 10.62
C LEU A 180 -10.35 -5.42 11.80
N SER A 181 -9.08 -5.73 11.56
CA SER A 181 -8.13 -6.15 12.58
C SER A 181 -7.94 -5.06 13.63
N ASP A 182 -7.74 -3.81 13.20
CA ASP A 182 -7.62 -2.65 14.10
C ASP A 182 -8.88 -2.41 14.93
N SER A 183 -10.05 -2.64 14.35
CA SER A 183 -11.33 -2.51 15.06
C SER A 183 -11.51 -3.59 16.12
N LEU A 184 -11.10 -4.83 15.81
CA LEU A 184 -11.17 -5.95 16.76
C LEU A 184 -10.16 -5.84 17.90
N ILE A 185 -8.96 -5.28 17.65
CA ILE A 185 -7.93 -5.06 18.69
C ILE A 185 -8.36 -3.97 19.69
N LYS A 186 -9.22 -3.04 19.27
CA LYS A 186 -9.72 -1.94 20.10
C LYS A 186 -10.90 -2.31 20.99
N LEU A 187 -11.51 -3.47 20.78
CA LEU A 187 -12.58 -4.03 21.61
C LEU A 187 -12.02 -4.71 22.84
#